data_8e75ee6d1a3b5d33e111febd7a3c0077
#
_entry.id   8e75ee6d1a3b5d33e111febd7a3c0077
#
_cell.length_a   1.000
_cell.length_b   1.000
_cell.length_c   1.000
_cell.angle_alpha   90.00
_cell.angle_beta   90.00
_cell.angle_gamma   90.00
#
_symmetry.space_group_name_H-M   'P 1'
#
loop_
_entity.id
_entity.type
_entity.pdbx_description
1 polymer ?
#
loop_
_entity_poly.entity_id
_entity_poly.type
_entity_poly.pdbx_seq_one_letter_code
_entity_poly.pdbx_strand_id
1 'polypeptide(L)'
;MIALLLLVAQFYCPTHPDQRADTAVLCGVCARPMVKLPPPRFDTYPVDFRVTATTAGARLRLAVQDPRRGSTARTFAIVHERPMHLFVVSEGLDYFAHEHPLQQPDGVFMIDLTLPKAGPYMAIAEFLPEGGTPQTFQQMFTTGAAFGGTAAPAIDLAPKNAGGVRVILDPSKVKAGETQPLVVRIEDAATGARVTELQPYLGAAAHLLLVSADLTEAIHGHPDEPFAEPGVTFTPLVPRPGRYKAWVQFQRGGTVSTVSFVIEVK
;
A
#
# COMPACT_ATOMS: atom_id res chain seq x y z
N MET A 1 -6.67 -6.65 -24.31
CA MET A 1 -6.74 -7.25 -22.97
C MET A 1 -5.69 -8.36 -22.92
N ILE A 2 -4.49 -8.06 -22.46
CA ILE A 2 -3.50 -9.07 -22.13
C ILE A 2 -3.56 -9.17 -20.62
N ALA A 3 -4.23 -10.22 -20.12
CA ALA A 3 -4.13 -10.58 -18.71
C ALA A 3 -2.66 -10.90 -18.46
N LEU A 4 -1.98 -10.07 -17.72
CA LEU A 4 -0.68 -10.40 -17.14
C LEU A 4 -0.97 -11.53 -16.15
N LEU A 5 -0.87 -12.78 -16.63
CA LEU A 5 -0.74 -13.93 -15.75
C LEU A 5 0.58 -13.71 -15.01
N LEU A 6 0.50 -13.18 -13.80
CA LEU A 6 1.53 -13.39 -12.81
C LEU A 6 1.74 -14.90 -12.75
N LEU A 7 2.84 -15.38 -13.32
CA LEU A 7 3.31 -16.74 -13.17
C LEU A 7 3.63 -16.92 -11.66
N VAL A 8 2.58 -17.22 -10.90
CA VAL A 8 2.75 -17.63 -9.51
C VAL A 8 3.44 -18.97 -9.57
N ALA A 9 4.64 -19.05 -9.01
CA ALA A 9 5.37 -20.31 -8.90
C ALA A 9 4.41 -21.42 -8.45
N GLN A 10 4.30 -22.49 -9.26
CA GLN A 10 3.29 -23.54 -9.03
C GLN A 10 3.78 -24.63 -8.08
N PHE A 11 5.06 -24.66 -7.79
CA PHE A 11 5.71 -25.70 -6.99
C PHE A 11 6.56 -25.09 -5.90
N TYR A 12 6.68 -25.79 -4.78
CA TYR A 12 7.53 -25.38 -3.65
C TYR A 12 8.18 -26.59 -2.99
N CYS A 13 9.28 -26.37 -2.29
CA CYS A 13 9.90 -27.40 -1.46
C CYS A 13 9.26 -27.39 -0.06
N PRO A 14 8.67 -28.49 0.42
CA PRO A 14 8.08 -28.52 1.76
C PRO A 14 9.08 -28.28 2.90
N THR A 15 10.37 -28.59 2.67
CA THR A 15 11.45 -28.39 3.65
C THR A 15 12.07 -26.99 3.56
N HIS A 16 12.03 -26.37 2.37
CA HIS A 16 12.55 -25.03 2.08
C HIS A 16 11.47 -24.22 1.35
N PRO A 17 10.46 -23.69 2.05
CA PRO A 17 9.28 -23.07 1.45
C PRO A 17 9.59 -21.88 0.53
N ASP A 18 10.74 -21.22 0.74
CA ASP A 18 11.19 -20.11 -0.11
C ASP A 18 11.71 -20.58 -1.48
N GLN A 19 12.04 -21.88 -1.61
CA GLN A 19 12.43 -22.46 -2.89
C GLN A 19 11.18 -22.77 -3.69
N ARG A 20 10.98 -22.00 -4.76
CA ARG A 20 9.80 -22.05 -5.62
C ARG A 20 10.18 -22.24 -7.08
N ALA A 21 9.30 -22.87 -7.86
CA ALA A 21 9.51 -23.11 -9.28
C ALA A 21 8.16 -23.14 -10.03
N ASP A 22 8.19 -22.84 -11.33
CA ASP A 22 7.01 -22.86 -12.18
C ASP A 22 6.70 -24.26 -12.71
N THR A 23 7.64 -25.17 -12.59
CA THR A 23 7.53 -26.57 -13.04
C THR A 23 7.98 -27.53 -11.93
N ALA A 24 7.61 -28.80 -12.07
CA ALA A 24 8.05 -29.86 -11.16
C ALA A 24 9.56 -30.11 -11.33
N VAL A 25 10.35 -29.66 -10.35
CA VAL A 25 11.80 -29.80 -10.30
C VAL A 25 12.24 -30.29 -8.92
N LEU A 26 13.52 -30.62 -8.78
CA LEU A 26 14.12 -30.88 -7.47
C LEU A 26 14.50 -29.55 -6.79
N CYS A 27 14.36 -29.50 -5.47
CA CYS A 27 14.80 -28.37 -4.67
C CYS A 27 16.31 -28.19 -4.79
N GLY A 28 16.78 -27.00 -5.14
CA GLY A 28 18.20 -26.68 -5.28
C GLY A 28 19.00 -26.76 -3.95
N VAL A 29 18.31 -26.80 -2.80
CA VAL A 29 18.94 -26.86 -1.47
C VAL A 29 19.03 -28.29 -0.95
N CYS A 30 17.96 -29.09 -1.08
CA CYS A 30 17.91 -30.44 -0.47
C CYS A 30 17.67 -31.57 -1.47
N ALA A 31 17.64 -31.28 -2.77
CA ALA A 31 17.39 -32.21 -3.87
C ALA A 31 16.11 -33.07 -3.73
N ARG A 32 15.16 -32.68 -2.88
CA ARG A 32 13.85 -33.35 -2.79
C ARG A 32 12.92 -32.84 -3.90
N PRO A 33 12.02 -33.70 -4.40
CA PRO A 33 11.01 -33.25 -5.35
C PRO A 33 10.16 -32.11 -4.76
N MET A 34 9.96 -31.06 -5.55
CA MET A 34 9.01 -30.01 -5.21
C MET A 34 7.58 -30.51 -5.40
N VAL A 35 6.68 -30.07 -4.54
CA VAL A 35 5.26 -30.39 -4.60
C VAL A 35 4.44 -29.23 -5.16
N LYS A 36 3.37 -29.52 -5.85
CA LYS A 36 2.49 -28.48 -6.42
C LYS A 36 1.83 -27.66 -5.32
N LEU A 37 1.89 -26.35 -5.47
CA LEU A 37 1.12 -25.44 -4.62
C LEU A 37 -0.38 -25.68 -4.85
N PRO A 38 -1.18 -25.72 -3.78
CA PRO A 38 -2.63 -25.69 -3.95
C PRO A 38 -3.03 -24.36 -4.60
N PRO A 39 -4.14 -24.30 -5.34
CA PRO A 39 -4.64 -23.05 -5.89
C PRO A 39 -4.90 -22.04 -4.76
N PRO A 40 -4.70 -20.72 -5.02
CA PRO A 40 -4.98 -19.71 -4.01
C PRO A 40 -6.45 -19.72 -3.62
N ARG A 41 -6.72 -19.46 -2.36
CA ARG A 41 -8.08 -19.37 -1.83
C ARG A 41 -8.61 -17.95 -2.02
N PHE A 42 -9.77 -17.83 -2.64
CA PHE A 42 -10.47 -16.55 -2.83
C PHE A 42 -11.41 -16.20 -1.67
N ASP A 43 -11.09 -16.68 -0.47
CA ASP A 43 -11.87 -16.38 0.74
C ASP A 43 -11.62 -14.91 1.15
N THR A 44 -12.65 -14.26 1.66
CA THR A 44 -12.52 -12.97 2.36
C THR A 44 -12.08 -13.24 3.80
N TYR A 45 -11.08 -12.54 4.26
CA TYR A 45 -10.54 -12.63 5.61
C TYR A 45 -11.04 -11.46 6.47
N PRO A 46 -12.05 -11.68 7.33
CA PRO A 46 -12.54 -10.62 8.22
C PRO A 46 -11.45 -10.14 9.18
N VAL A 47 -11.49 -8.87 9.53
CA VAL A 47 -10.55 -8.28 10.50
C VAL A 47 -11.30 -7.83 11.75
N ASP A 48 -10.99 -8.41 12.91
CA ASP A 48 -11.39 -7.85 14.21
C ASP A 48 -10.49 -6.66 14.51
N PHE A 49 -11.02 -5.47 14.23
CA PHE A 49 -10.31 -4.20 14.37
C PHE A 49 -10.73 -3.51 15.66
N ARG A 50 -9.75 -3.18 16.50
CA ARG A 50 -9.99 -2.46 17.75
C ARG A 50 -9.06 -1.28 17.90
N VAL A 51 -9.61 -0.22 18.44
CA VAL A 51 -8.92 1.04 18.69
C VAL A 51 -8.97 1.36 20.18
N THR A 52 -7.81 1.66 20.74
CA THR A 52 -7.70 2.15 22.11
C THR A 52 -7.04 3.52 22.06
N ALA A 53 -7.71 4.55 22.56
CA ALA A 53 -7.14 5.88 22.65
C ALA A 53 -5.92 5.86 23.60
N THR A 54 -4.87 6.59 23.21
CA THR A 54 -3.67 6.83 24.02
C THR A 54 -3.46 8.34 24.19
N THR A 55 -2.53 8.73 25.03
CA THR A 55 -2.21 10.16 25.21
C THR A 55 -1.62 10.82 23.96
N ALA A 56 -0.98 10.04 23.09
CA ALA A 56 -0.36 10.53 21.86
C ALA A 56 -1.19 10.26 20.58
N GLY A 57 -2.30 9.53 20.68
CA GLY A 57 -3.11 9.15 19.52
C GLY A 57 -3.92 7.88 19.74
N ALA A 58 -3.55 6.77 19.13
CA ALA A 58 -4.30 5.51 19.21
C ALA A 58 -3.39 4.28 19.15
N ARG A 59 -3.76 3.24 19.89
CA ARG A 59 -3.29 1.87 19.65
C ARG A 59 -4.30 1.15 18.78
N LEU A 60 -3.83 0.62 17.65
CA LEU A 60 -4.62 -0.20 16.76
C LEU A 60 -4.26 -1.68 16.95
N ARG A 61 -5.28 -2.51 16.96
CA ARG A 61 -5.20 -3.96 16.99
C ARG A 61 -5.98 -4.53 15.82
N LEU A 62 -5.33 -5.36 14.99
CA LEU A 62 -5.93 -6.00 13.83
C LEU A 62 -5.73 -7.51 13.94
N ALA A 63 -6.81 -8.26 14.12
CA ALA A 63 -6.78 -9.72 14.13
C ALA A 63 -7.48 -10.24 12.86
N VAL A 64 -6.68 -10.66 11.89
CA VAL A 64 -7.19 -11.23 10.63
C VAL A 64 -7.74 -12.62 10.93
N GLN A 65 -8.99 -12.87 10.60
CA GLN A 65 -9.65 -14.16 10.86
C GLN A 65 -9.52 -15.09 9.64
N ASP A 66 -9.02 -16.30 9.84
CA ASP A 66 -9.09 -17.35 8.82
C ASP A 66 -10.55 -17.85 8.74
N PRO A 67 -11.27 -17.62 7.63
CA PRO A 67 -12.69 -17.95 7.54
C PRO A 67 -12.97 -19.45 7.59
N ARG A 68 -11.97 -20.29 7.33
CA ARG A 68 -12.13 -21.75 7.35
C ARG A 68 -11.81 -22.37 8.70
N ARG A 69 -10.89 -21.75 9.45
CA ARG A 69 -10.47 -22.23 10.77
C ARG A 69 -11.25 -21.60 11.91
N GLY A 70 -11.89 -20.44 11.66
CA GLY A 70 -12.56 -19.66 12.69
C GLY A 70 -11.60 -19.13 13.77
N SER A 71 -10.33 -18.98 13.45
CA SER A 71 -9.28 -18.51 14.35
C SER A 71 -8.43 -17.43 13.67
N THR A 72 -7.64 -16.69 14.46
CA THR A 72 -6.73 -15.69 13.93
C THR A 72 -5.69 -16.33 13.00
N ALA A 73 -5.56 -15.80 11.77
CA ALA A 73 -4.53 -16.19 10.83
C ALA A 73 -3.15 -15.79 11.38
N ARG A 74 -2.15 -16.68 11.22
CA ARG A 74 -0.81 -16.47 11.78
C ARG A 74 0.28 -16.37 10.73
N THR A 75 -0.02 -16.80 9.51
CA THR A 75 0.96 -16.86 8.42
C THR A 75 0.52 -15.98 7.27
N PHE A 76 1.43 -15.09 6.86
CA PHE A 76 1.23 -14.11 5.80
C PHE A 76 2.45 -14.12 4.89
N ALA A 77 2.22 -13.95 3.61
CA ALA A 77 3.30 -13.69 2.68
C ALA A 77 3.92 -12.32 2.96
N ILE A 78 5.23 -12.24 2.82
CA ILE A 78 5.93 -10.97 2.88
C ILE A 78 5.79 -10.28 1.51
N VAL A 79 5.12 -9.15 1.49
CA VAL A 79 4.96 -8.31 0.31
C VAL A 79 5.64 -6.99 0.61
N HIS A 80 6.53 -6.53 -0.27
CA HIS A 80 7.27 -5.28 -0.04
C HIS A 80 7.88 -5.22 1.38
N GLU A 81 8.61 -6.27 1.75
CA GLU A 81 9.35 -6.43 3.02
C GLU A 81 8.48 -6.55 4.28
N ARG A 82 7.16 -6.55 4.18
CA ARG A 82 6.26 -6.56 5.33
C ARG A 82 5.10 -7.55 5.16
N PRO A 83 4.63 -8.17 6.27
CA PRO A 83 3.45 -9.03 6.24
C PRO A 83 2.13 -8.24 6.19
N MET A 84 2.16 -6.95 6.56
CA MET A 84 1.03 -6.03 6.52
C MET A 84 1.51 -4.61 6.28
N HIS A 85 0.86 -3.90 5.35
CA HIS A 85 0.96 -2.45 5.19
C HIS A 85 -0.28 -1.81 5.79
N LEU A 86 -0.09 -0.76 6.57
CA LEU A 86 -1.17 0.00 7.17
C LEU A 86 -1.04 1.47 6.79
N PHE A 87 -2.03 1.98 6.09
CA PHE A 87 -2.16 3.41 5.88
C PHE A 87 -3.20 3.97 6.83
N VAL A 88 -2.93 5.15 7.36
CA VAL A 88 -3.89 5.90 8.18
C VAL A 88 -4.00 7.30 7.62
N VAL A 89 -5.23 7.70 7.28
CA VAL A 89 -5.53 9.04 6.79
C VAL A 89 -6.60 9.70 7.66
N SER A 90 -6.53 11.02 7.84
CA SER A 90 -7.63 11.76 8.48
C SER A 90 -8.81 11.89 7.54
N GLU A 91 -10.01 12.11 8.08
CA GLU A 91 -11.23 12.36 7.28
C GLU A 91 -11.02 13.51 6.29
N GLY A 92 -10.30 14.56 6.66
CA GLY A 92 -10.00 15.70 5.79
C GLY A 92 -8.84 15.48 4.83
N LEU A 93 -8.22 14.30 4.81
CA LEU A 93 -7.08 13.96 3.95
C LEU A 93 -5.87 14.91 4.11
N ASP A 94 -5.73 15.52 5.29
CA ASP A 94 -4.62 16.39 5.67
C ASP A 94 -3.54 15.67 6.49
N TYR A 95 -3.82 14.45 6.95
CA TYR A 95 -2.87 13.55 7.60
C TYR A 95 -2.73 12.26 6.83
N PHE A 96 -1.52 11.73 6.80
CA PHE A 96 -1.15 10.46 6.19
C PHE A 96 -0.04 9.80 7.01
N ALA A 97 -0.20 8.52 7.26
CA ALA A 97 0.86 7.65 7.75
C ALA A 97 0.87 6.35 6.93
N HIS A 98 2.07 5.83 6.66
CA HIS A 98 2.30 4.51 6.09
C HIS A 98 3.15 3.73 7.07
N GLU A 99 2.54 2.77 7.73
CA GLU A 99 3.07 2.07 8.88
C GLU A 99 3.02 0.56 8.71
N HIS A 100 3.76 -0.15 9.56
CA HIS A 100 3.87 -1.60 9.50
C HIS A 100 3.64 -2.17 10.89
N PRO A 101 2.40 -2.57 11.24
CA PRO A 101 2.08 -3.14 12.53
C PRO A 101 2.91 -4.40 12.81
N LEU A 102 3.33 -4.55 14.06
CA LEU A 102 4.08 -5.72 14.50
C LEU A 102 3.14 -6.90 14.74
N GLN A 103 3.43 -8.02 14.10
CA GLN A 103 2.71 -9.27 14.36
C GLN A 103 3.13 -9.85 15.70
N GLN A 104 2.14 -10.15 16.54
CA GLN A 104 2.32 -10.80 17.83
C GLN A 104 2.34 -12.32 17.69
N PRO A 105 2.83 -13.08 18.69
CA PRO A 105 2.86 -14.55 18.64
C PRO A 105 1.49 -15.22 18.43
N ASP A 106 0.41 -14.56 18.80
CA ASP A 106 -0.96 -15.02 18.57
C ASP A 106 -1.51 -14.72 17.18
N GLY A 107 -0.71 -14.04 16.32
CA GLY A 107 -1.06 -13.65 14.97
C GLY A 107 -1.69 -12.26 14.85
N VAL A 108 -1.98 -11.60 15.97
CA VAL A 108 -2.54 -10.25 16.00
C VAL A 108 -1.50 -9.22 15.61
N PHE A 109 -1.88 -8.26 14.77
CA PHE A 109 -1.04 -7.10 14.44
C PHE A 109 -1.37 -5.94 15.38
N MET A 110 -0.33 -5.27 15.90
CA MET A 110 -0.48 -4.14 16.81
C MET A 110 0.46 -3.00 16.43
N ILE A 111 -0.02 -1.77 16.63
CA ILE A 111 0.77 -0.56 16.44
C ILE A 111 0.24 0.57 17.32
N ASP A 112 1.15 1.38 17.85
CA ASP A 112 0.85 2.67 18.50
C ASP A 112 1.09 3.79 17.51
N LEU A 113 0.06 4.59 17.24
CA LEU A 113 0.11 5.73 16.33
C LEU A 113 0.14 7.03 17.11
N THR A 114 1.01 7.93 16.69
CA THR A 114 0.93 9.35 17.09
C THR A 114 0.05 10.08 16.08
N LEU A 115 -1.07 10.62 16.56
CA LEU A 115 -2.03 11.33 15.72
C LEU A 115 -2.01 12.83 16.06
N PRO A 116 -1.97 13.73 15.05
CA PRO A 116 -1.79 15.16 15.29
C PRO A 116 -2.99 15.84 15.96
N LYS A 117 -4.18 15.25 15.83
CA LYS A 117 -5.42 15.79 16.40
C LYS A 117 -6.41 14.68 16.72
N ALA A 118 -7.34 14.95 17.63
CA ALA A 118 -8.51 14.10 17.82
C ALA A 118 -9.45 14.24 16.61
N GLY A 119 -10.18 13.17 16.29
CA GLY A 119 -11.15 13.17 15.19
C GLY A 119 -11.25 11.84 14.46
N PRO A 120 -11.98 11.82 13.33
CA PRO A 120 -12.13 10.63 12.51
C PRO A 120 -10.94 10.41 11.59
N TYR A 121 -10.56 9.14 11.49
CA TYR A 121 -9.50 8.61 10.63
C TYR A 121 -9.97 7.36 9.92
N MET A 122 -9.37 7.05 8.80
CA MET A 122 -9.52 5.75 8.13
C MET A 122 -8.22 4.95 8.25
N ALA A 123 -8.34 3.71 8.69
CA ALA A 123 -7.31 2.69 8.58
C ALA A 123 -7.54 1.87 7.30
N ILE A 124 -6.49 1.69 6.52
CA ILE A 124 -6.45 0.88 5.31
C ILE A 124 -5.32 -0.12 5.49
N ALA A 125 -5.65 -1.40 5.63
CA ALA A 125 -4.65 -2.43 5.82
C ALA A 125 -4.62 -3.39 4.63
N GLU A 126 -3.42 -3.66 4.11
CA GLU A 126 -3.18 -4.60 3.03
C GLU A 126 -2.32 -5.75 3.52
N PHE A 127 -2.74 -6.96 3.22
CA PHE A 127 -2.05 -8.18 3.65
C PHE A 127 -2.37 -9.35 2.70
N LEU A 128 -1.49 -10.34 2.68
CA LEU A 128 -1.66 -11.55 1.89
C LEU A 128 -1.58 -12.78 2.83
N PRO A 129 -2.72 -13.37 3.23
CA PRO A 129 -2.71 -14.61 4.00
C PRO A 129 -2.08 -15.74 3.20
N GLU A 130 -1.29 -16.59 3.84
CA GLU A 130 -0.66 -17.71 3.15
C GLU A 130 -1.70 -18.65 2.51
N GLY A 131 -1.52 -18.91 1.20
CA GLY A 131 -2.47 -19.69 0.39
C GLY A 131 -3.80 -18.99 0.09
N GLY A 132 -3.93 -17.71 0.45
CA GLY A 132 -5.05 -16.84 0.08
C GLY A 132 -4.75 -15.95 -1.11
N THR A 133 -5.57 -14.92 -1.29
CA THR A 133 -5.37 -13.82 -2.23
C THR A 133 -5.08 -12.52 -1.47
N PRO A 134 -4.51 -11.50 -2.13
CA PRO A 134 -4.35 -10.18 -1.52
C PRO A 134 -5.67 -9.66 -0.96
N GLN A 135 -5.61 -9.09 0.23
CA GLN A 135 -6.75 -8.53 0.95
C GLN A 135 -6.51 -7.06 1.24
N THR A 136 -7.56 -6.25 1.12
CA THR A 136 -7.59 -4.87 1.59
C THR A 136 -8.71 -4.73 2.60
N PHE A 137 -8.39 -4.23 3.77
CA PHE A 137 -9.34 -3.90 4.85
C PHE A 137 -9.40 -2.40 5.00
N GLN A 138 -10.60 -1.84 5.11
CA GLN A 138 -10.81 -0.41 5.33
C GLN A 138 -11.81 -0.22 6.46
N GLN A 139 -11.47 0.63 7.44
CA GLN A 139 -12.34 0.91 8.58
C GLN A 139 -12.13 2.32 9.12
N MET A 140 -13.22 3.08 9.20
CA MET A 140 -13.22 4.35 9.93
C MET A 140 -13.09 4.10 11.44
N PHE A 141 -12.32 4.95 12.10
CA PHE A 141 -12.24 5.01 13.54
C PHE A 141 -12.13 6.46 14.02
N THR A 142 -12.42 6.68 15.29
CA THR A 142 -12.41 8.03 15.87
C THR A 142 -11.59 8.04 17.14
N THR A 143 -10.78 9.09 17.33
CA THR A 143 -10.05 9.38 18.57
C THR A 143 -10.59 10.68 19.17
N GLY A 144 -11.09 10.62 20.41
CA GLY A 144 -11.71 11.79 21.06
C GLY A 144 -13.08 12.17 20.47
N ALA A 145 -13.45 13.44 20.54
CA ALA A 145 -14.72 13.92 20.03
C ALA A 145 -14.70 13.95 18.48
N ALA A 146 -15.75 13.41 17.86
CA ALA A 146 -15.94 13.49 16.42
C ALA A 146 -16.41 14.90 16.05
N PHE A 147 -15.66 15.59 15.23
CA PHE A 147 -16.11 16.83 14.59
C PHE A 147 -16.57 16.49 13.18
N GLY A 148 -17.81 16.84 12.85
CA GLY A 148 -18.44 16.42 11.61
C GLY A 148 -17.83 17.06 10.35
N GLY A 149 -17.86 16.29 9.30
CA GLY A 149 -17.74 16.59 7.89
C GLY A 149 -16.70 17.64 7.47
N THR A 150 -15.58 17.18 6.96
CA THR A 150 -14.61 18.05 6.26
C THR A 150 -15.01 18.20 4.80
N ALA A 151 -14.86 19.42 4.26
CA ALA A 151 -15.06 19.64 2.83
C ALA A 151 -14.02 18.85 2.02
N ALA A 152 -14.44 18.33 0.87
CA ALA A 152 -13.52 17.67 -0.06
C ALA A 152 -12.35 18.61 -0.41
N PRO A 153 -11.10 18.10 -0.42
CA PRO A 153 -9.92 18.92 -0.69
C PRO A 153 -10.00 19.55 -2.09
N ALA A 154 -9.51 20.78 -2.22
CA ALA A 154 -9.41 21.43 -3.52
C ALA A 154 -8.37 20.75 -4.40
N ILE A 155 -8.56 20.77 -5.73
CA ILE A 155 -7.57 20.25 -6.68
C ILE A 155 -6.24 20.98 -6.46
N ASP A 156 -5.15 20.23 -6.34
CA ASP A 156 -3.80 20.75 -6.11
C ASP A 156 -2.78 19.92 -6.89
N LEU A 157 -2.34 20.46 -8.02
CA LEU A 157 -1.31 19.89 -8.89
C LEU A 157 -0.03 20.74 -8.87
N ALA A 158 0.05 21.72 -7.97
CA ALA A 158 1.28 22.53 -7.84
C ALA A 158 2.47 21.62 -7.51
N PRO A 159 3.64 21.81 -8.13
CA PRO A 159 4.84 21.07 -7.81
C PRO A 159 5.18 21.13 -6.31
N LYS A 160 5.65 20.02 -5.74
CA LYS A 160 6.00 19.90 -4.32
C LYS A 160 7.50 19.76 -4.16
N ASN A 161 8.05 20.37 -3.11
CA ASN A 161 9.46 20.23 -2.76
C ASN A 161 9.59 19.37 -1.49
N ALA A 162 10.43 18.34 -1.54
CA ALA A 162 10.75 17.48 -0.40
C ALA A 162 12.11 16.81 -0.62
N GLY A 163 12.93 16.67 0.42
CA GLY A 163 14.21 15.95 0.34
C GLY A 163 15.18 16.46 -0.74
N GLY A 164 15.19 17.77 -1.00
CA GLY A 164 16.07 18.39 -2.02
C GLY A 164 15.61 18.15 -3.46
N VAL A 165 14.39 17.66 -3.68
CA VAL A 165 13.83 17.47 -5.01
C VAL A 165 12.53 18.23 -5.19
N ARG A 166 12.20 18.52 -6.44
CA ARG A 166 10.91 19.02 -6.91
C ARG A 166 10.14 17.88 -7.56
N VAL A 167 8.93 17.61 -7.06
CA VAL A 167 8.06 16.52 -7.52
C VAL A 167 6.88 17.11 -8.26
N ILE A 168 6.60 16.59 -9.44
CA ILE A 168 5.54 17.03 -10.35
C ILE A 168 4.69 15.83 -10.70
N LEU A 169 3.39 15.88 -10.40
CA LEU A 169 2.43 14.83 -10.75
C LEU A 169 1.71 15.20 -12.06
N ASP A 170 1.67 14.25 -13.00
CA ASP A 170 0.90 14.38 -14.24
C ASP A 170 -0.23 13.33 -14.27
N PRO A 171 -1.46 13.68 -13.91
CA PRO A 171 -2.61 12.79 -13.93
C PRO A 171 -3.39 12.85 -15.26
N SER A 172 -2.88 13.50 -16.29
CA SER A 172 -3.62 13.84 -17.51
C SER A 172 -4.19 12.64 -18.26
N LYS A 173 -3.61 11.45 -18.07
CA LYS A 173 -4.06 10.21 -18.72
C LYS A 173 -4.97 9.36 -17.84
N VAL A 174 -5.06 9.67 -16.53
CA VAL A 174 -5.84 8.85 -15.59
C VAL A 174 -7.33 9.02 -15.83
N LYS A 175 -8.03 7.90 -16.03
CA LYS A 175 -9.48 7.85 -16.22
C LYS A 175 -10.09 6.75 -15.36
N ALA A 176 -11.31 6.96 -14.92
CA ALA A 176 -12.05 5.98 -14.17
C ALA A 176 -12.34 4.72 -15.00
N GLY A 177 -12.19 3.54 -14.40
CA GLY A 177 -12.41 2.25 -15.04
C GLY A 177 -11.32 1.80 -16.01
N GLU A 178 -10.27 2.60 -16.20
CA GLU A 178 -9.17 2.28 -17.10
C GLU A 178 -7.84 2.23 -16.34
N THR A 179 -6.97 1.27 -16.72
CA THR A 179 -5.59 1.24 -16.26
C THR A 179 -4.76 2.18 -17.14
N GLN A 180 -4.41 3.33 -16.61
CA GLN A 180 -3.71 4.39 -17.33
C GLN A 180 -2.51 4.91 -16.52
N PRO A 181 -1.45 5.40 -17.19
CA PRO A 181 -0.26 5.89 -16.50
C PRO A 181 -0.54 7.17 -15.70
N LEU A 182 -0.13 7.16 -14.45
CA LEU A 182 0.03 8.32 -13.58
C LEU A 182 1.53 8.57 -13.43
N VAL A 183 2.02 9.67 -14.00
CA VAL A 183 3.45 9.95 -14.10
C VAL A 183 3.88 10.92 -12.99
N VAL A 184 4.96 10.56 -12.29
CA VAL A 184 5.62 11.40 -11.29
C VAL A 184 7.02 11.76 -11.80
N ARG A 185 7.23 13.02 -12.15
CA ARG A 185 8.57 13.54 -12.48
C ARG A 185 9.23 14.03 -11.21
N ILE A 186 10.49 13.65 -11.01
CA ILE A 186 11.29 14.06 -9.88
C ILE A 186 12.56 14.76 -10.42
N GLU A 187 12.74 16.00 -10.04
CA GLU A 187 13.82 16.87 -10.47
C GLU A 187 14.64 17.30 -9.26
N ASP A 188 15.94 17.42 -9.38
CA ASP A 188 16.76 18.05 -8.36
C ASP A 188 16.35 19.51 -8.19
N ALA A 189 16.05 19.94 -6.98
CA ALA A 189 15.46 21.25 -6.73
C ALA A 189 16.39 22.43 -7.03
N ALA A 190 17.70 22.21 -6.99
CA ALA A 190 18.70 23.25 -7.23
C ALA A 190 19.06 23.40 -8.72
N THR A 191 19.12 22.28 -9.42
CA THR A 191 19.63 22.24 -10.81
C THR A 191 18.53 22.07 -11.85
N GLY A 192 17.35 21.59 -11.45
CA GLY A 192 16.26 21.19 -12.37
C GLY A 192 16.57 19.90 -13.13
N ALA A 193 17.69 19.26 -12.88
CA ALA A 193 18.04 18.00 -13.52
C ALA A 193 17.12 16.87 -13.07
N ARG A 194 16.77 15.97 -13.99
CA ARG A 194 16.00 14.79 -13.66
C ARG A 194 16.74 13.90 -12.65
N VAL A 195 16.03 13.45 -11.62
CA VAL A 195 16.53 12.44 -10.67
C VAL A 195 16.26 11.06 -11.23
N THR A 196 17.29 10.23 -11.32
CA THR A 196 17.22 8.83 -11.80
C THR A 196 17.71 7.83 -10.76
N GLU A 197 18.22 8.33 -9.62
CA GLU A 197 18.81 7.54 -8.53
C GLU A 197 17.94 7.60 -7.26
N LEU A 198 16.78 6.97 -7.27
CA LEU A 198 16.03 6.71 -6.04
C LEU A 198 16.51 5.41 -5.40
N GLN A 199 16.55 5.40 -4.09
CA GLN A 199 16.84 4.18 -3.34
C GLN A 199 15.54 3.38 -3.16
N PRO A 200 15.60 2.04 -3.20
CA PRO A 200 14.45 1.25 -2.84
C PRO A 200 13.98 1.59 -1.42
N TYR A 201 12.67 1.82 -1.29
CA TYR A 201 11.99 1.95 -0.02
C TYR A 201 10.92 0.86 0.03
N LEU A 202 10.99 -0.03 1.02
CA LEU A 202 10.11 -1.20 1.12
C LEU A 202 10.06 -2.00 -0.20
N GLY A 203 11.22 -2.26 -0.79
CA GLY A 203 11.35 -3.06 -2.01
C GLY A 203 10.85 -2.41 -3.30
N ALA A 204 10.42 -1.15 -3.30
CA ALA A 204 9.98 -0.42 -4.49
C ALA A 204 10.68 0.94 -4.61
N ALA A 205 10.79 1.48 -5.83
CA ALA A 205 11.40 2.79 -6.06
C ALA A 205 10.53 3.94 -5.51
N ALA A 206 9.22 3.73 -5.45
CA ALA A 206 8.26 4.66 -4.85
C ALA A 206 6.97 3.92 -4.49
N HIS A 207 6.16 4.54 -3.63
CA HIS A 207 4.82 4.09 -3.27
C HIS A 207 3.80 5.18 -3.57
N LEU A 208 2.65 4.79 -4.06
CA LEU A 208 1.51 5.67 -4.30
C LEU A 208 0.34 5.20 -3.44
N LEU A 209 -0.30 6.11 -2.72
CA LEU A 209 -1.65 5.88 -2.20
C LEU A 209 -2.59 6.93 -2.80
N LEU A 210 -3.66 6.46 -3.46
CA LEU A 210 -4.79 7.29 -3.86
C LEU A 210 -5.95 7.00 -2.92
N VAL A 211 -6.56 8.04 -2.35
CA VAL A 211 -7.79 7.92 -1.55
C VAL A 211 -8.82 8.90 -2.10
N SER A 212 -10.02 8.39 -2.38
CA SER A 212 -11.14 9.23 -2.82
C SER A 212 -11.55 10.23 -1.74
N ALA A 213 -12.02 11.40 -2.14
CA ALA A 213 -12.41 12.45 -1.21
C ALA A 213 -13.57 12.05 -0.27
N ASP A 214 -14.35 11.04 -0.64
CA ASP A 214 -15.41 10.45 0.18
C ASP A 214 -14.95 9.25 1.01
N LEU A 215 -13.65 8.94 0.99
CA LEU A 215 -13.01 7.85 1.74
C LEU A 215 -13.55 6.44 1.40
N THR A 216 -14.17 6.26 0.26
CA THR A 216 -14.74 4.94 -0.12
C THR A 216 -13.77 4.09 -0.95
N GLU A 217 -12.79 4.74 -1.59
CA GLU A 217 -11.78 4.06 -2.41
C GLU A 217 -10.38 4.37 -1.90
N ALA A 218 -9.57 3.35 -1.80
CA ALA A 218 -8.14 3.45 -1.54
C ALA A 218 -7.38 2.53 -2.49
N ILE A 219 -6.43 3.08 -3.21
CA ILE A 219 -5.61 2.35 -4.19
C ILE A 219 -4.14 2.56 -3.84
N HIS A 220 -3.48 1.50 -3.42
CA HIS A 220 -2.05 1.48 -3.22
C HIS A 220 -1.37 0.94 -4.48
N GLY A 221 -0.28 1.54 -4.89
CA GLY A 221 0.43 1.15 -6.09
C GLY A 221 1.93 1.37 -6.00
N HIS A 222 2.63 0.59 -6.81
CA HIS A 222 4.07 0.67 -7.00
C HIS A 222 4.35 0.93 -8.48
N PRO A 223 5.48 1.53 -8.85
CA PRO A 223 5.82 1.70 -10.25
C PRO A 223 6.16 0.36 -10.90
N ASP A 224 5.70 0.15 -12.13
CA ASP A 224 6.00 -1.04 -12.91
C ASP A 224 7.51 -1.11 -13.25
N GLU A 225 8.07 0.05 -13.63
CA GLU A 225 9.50 0.24 -13.83
C GLU A 225 9.97 1.51 -13.13
N PRO A 226 11.06 1.44 -12.32
CA PRO A 226 11.40 2.52 -11.41
C PRO A 226 11.79 3.82 -12.11
N PHE A 227 12.34 3.79 -13.32
CA PHE A 227 12.90 4.99 -13.97
C PHE A 227 12.69 5.05 -15.49
N ALA A 228 11.57 4.52 -15.99
CA ALA A 228 11.21 4.69 -17.38
C ALA A 228 10.97 6.18 -17.72
N GLU A 229 11.26 6.59 -18.96
CA GLU A 229 10.84 7.91 -19.43
C GLU A 229 9.28 7.98 -19.45
N PRO A 230 8.68 9.06 -18.97
CA PRO A 230 9.24 10.35 -18.56
C PRO A 230 9.49 10.51 -17.04
N GLY A 231 9.41 9.48 -16.23
CA GLY A 231 9.58 9.55 -14.77
C GLY A 231 9.20 8.24 -14.08
N VAL A 232 8.90 8.30 -12.79
CA VAL A 232 8.30 7.18 -12.05
C VAL A 232 6.83 7.05 -12.50
N THR A 233 6.46 5.92 -13.05
CA THR A 233 5.12 5.71 -13.62
C THR A 233 4.38 4.64 -12.84
N PHE A 234 3.21 5.01 -12.34
CA PHE A 234 2.25 4.10 -11.73
C PHE A 234 1.11 3.82 -12.72
N THR A 235 0.47 2.67 -12.62
CA THR A 235 -0.68 2.31 -13.46
C THR A 235 -1.91 1.96 -12.61
N PRO A 236 -2.44 2.92 -11.82
CA PRO A 236 -3.57 2.64 -10.96
C PRO A 236 -4.85 2.36 -11.78
N LEU A 237 -5.63 1.38 -11.33
CA LEU A 237 -7.01 1.24 -11.75
C LEU A 237 -7.89 2.05 -10.79
N VAL A 238 -8.30 3.25 -11.20
CA VAL A 238 -9.21 4.08 -10.41
C VAL A 238 -10.65 3.70 -10.75
N PRO A 239 -11.45 3.15 -9.80
CA PRO A 239 -12.72 2.53 -10.16
C PRO A 239 -13.83 3.53 -10.52
N ARG A 240 -13.78 4.75 -9.98
CA ARG A 240 -14.85 5.75 -10.13
C ARG A 240 -14.30 7.14 -10.42
N PRO A 241 -15.04 7.99 -11.15
CA PRO A 241 -14.69 9.40 -11.28
C PRO A 241 -14.82 10.12 -9.93
N GLY A 242 -14.09 11.21 -9.76
CA GLY A 242 -14.12 12.03 -8.55
C GLY A 242 -12.75 12.59 -8.19
N ARG A 243 -12.70 13.25 -7.03
CA ARG A 243 -11.45 13.77 -6.48
C ARG A 243 -10.74 12.71 -5.64
N TYR A 244 -9.44 12.64 -5.83
CA TYR A 244 -8.57 11.74 -5.09
C TYR A 244 -7.39 12.52 -4.52
N LYS A 245 -7.06 12.25 -3.26
CA LYS A 245 -5.79 12.64 -2.67
C LYS A 245 -4.75 11.60 -3.03
N ALA A 246 -3.64 12.06 -3.60
CA ALA A 246 -2.51 11.22 -3.96
C ALA A 246 -1.34 11.52 -3.01
N TRP A 247 -0.81 10.51 -2.33
CA TRP A 247 0.47 10.59 -1.63
C TRP A 247 1.49 9.76 -2.39
N VAL A 248 2.65 10.36 -2.62
CA VAL A 248 3.80 9.69 -3.24
C VAL A 248 4.92 9.68 -2.23
N GLN A 249 5.43 8.48 -1.92
CA GLN A 249 6.60 8.27 -1.07
C GLN A 249 7.77 7.72 -1.88
N PHE A 250 8.96 8.22 -1.63
CA PHE A 250 10.20 7.77 -2.25
C PHE A 250 11.38 8.01 -1.31
N GLN A 251 12.49 7.31 -1.56
CA GLN A 251 13.71 7.46 -0.77
C GLN A 251 14.86 7.97 -1.63
N ARG A 252 15.56 8.99 -1.14
CA ARG A 252 16.81 9.52 -1.72
C ARG A 252 17.77 9.89 -0.62
N GLY A 253 19.04 9.52 -0.77
CA GLY A 253 20.08 9.84 0.22
C GLY A 253 19.78 9.32 1.63
N GLY A 254 19.13 8.16 1.75
CA GLY A 254 18.73 7.56 3.04
C GLY A 254 17.50 8.21 3.69
N THR A 255 16.89 9.22 3.07
CA THR A 255 15.73 9.93 3.61
C THR A 255 14.47 9.60 2.81
N VAL A 256 13.43 9.15 3.52
CA VAL A 256 12.09 8.95 2.95
C VAL A 256 11.37 10.30 2.91
N SER A 257 10.87 10.65 1.74
CA SER A 257 10.06 11.85 1.51
C SER A 257 8.65 11.49 1.10
N THR A 258 7.66 12.23 1.61
CA THR A 258 6.26 12.10 1.22
C THR A 258 5.77 13.43 0.70
N VAL A 259 5.16 13.42 -0.48
CA VAL A 259 4.47 14.59 -1.05
C VAL A 259 3.03 14.23 -1.37
N SER A 260 2.17 15.25 -1.45
CA SER A 260 0.76 14.98 -1.75
C SER A 260 0.18 15.96 -2.76
N PHE A 261 -0.78 15.46 -3.53
CA PHE A 261 -1.52 16.18 -4.57
C PHE A 261 -3.01 15.91 -4.42
N VAL A 262 -3.84 16.69 -5.08
CA VAL A 262 -5.26 16.38 -5.26
C VAL A 262 -5.56 16.40 -6.74
N ILE A 263 -5.98 15.25 -7.25
CA ILE A 263 -6.32 15.06 -8.66
C ILE A 263 -7.84 14.96 -8.84
N GLU A 264 -8.32 15.26 -10.02
CA GLU A 264 -9.68 14.95 -10.44
C GLU A 264 -9.63 13.90 -11.55
N VAL A 265 -10.28 12.77 -11.30
CA VAL A 265 -10.40 11.65 -12.24
C VAL A 265 -11.77 11.73 -12.91
N LYS A 266 -11.80 11.62 -14.24
CA LYS A 266 -13.02 11.71 -15.07
C LYS A 266 -13.49 10.33 -15.52
#